data_ad1295018a02c22134392357bb5ff868
#
_entry.id   ad1295018a02c22134392357bb5ff868
#
_cell.length_a   1.000
_cell.length_b   1.000
_cell.length_c   1.000
_cell.angle_alpha   90.00
_cell.angle_beta   90.00
_cell.angle_gamma   90.00
#
_symmetry.space_group_name_H-M   'P 1'
#
loop_
_entity.id
_entity.type
_entity.pdbx_description
1 polymer ?
#
loop_
_entity_poly.entity_id
_entity_poly.type
_entity_poly.pdbx_seq_one_letter_code
_entity_poly.pdbx_strand_id
1 'polypeptide(L)'
;MKISIRGDKVTVTKSMKEYITEKLGKLDKYFESPKSTECKVLVKVKNQDQSIEVTVPTSKFTLRAEERHSDFYAAVDLVVDKLEGQIRKNKNRLGKKYRDIPKFEMSFDFEVPEEEEEEVPKIIKRKEMEMKPMDEEEALLQIDLLNHDFFVFKNIDEDCVSVLYKRKDGKFGIINVK
;
A
#
# COMPACT_ATOMS: atom_id res chain seq x y z
N MET A 1 9.05 -13.30 5.82
CA MET A 1 9.17 -11.82 5.79
C MET A 1 9.64 -11.27 7.13
N LYS A 2 10.32 -10.11 7.14
CA LYS A 2 10.57 -9.35 8.36
C LYS A 2 9.36 -8.47 8.64
N ILE A 3 8.57 -8.81 9.67
CA ILE A 3 7.33 -8.09 9.98
C ILE A 3 7.60 -7.09 11.11
N SER A 4 7.39 -5.80 10.82
CA SER A 4 7.46 -4.70 11.80
C SER A 4 6.04 -4.25 12.12
N ILE A 5 5.63 -4.37 13.39
CA ILE A 5 4.28 -4.07 13.84
C ILE A 5 4.32 -2.86 14.77
N ARG A 6 3.54 -1.83 14.44
CA ARG A 6 3.38 -0.62 15.25
C ARG A 6 1.91 -0.38 15.57
N GLY A 7 1.64 0.11 16.77
CA GLY A 7 0.33 0.62 17.16
C GLY A 7 0.34 2.15 17.11
N ASP A 8 -0.70 2.73 16.54
CA ASP A 8 -0.99 4.17 16.60
C ASP A 8 -2.02 4.39 17.70
N LYS A 9 -1.59 5.03 18.80
CA LYS A 9 -2.40 5.25 20.03
C LYS A 9 -2.98 3.96 20.62
N VAL A 10 -2.43 2.79 20.29
CA VAL A 10 -2.85 1.47 20.80
C VAL A 10 -1.64 0.59 21.13
N THR A 11 -1.74 -0.10 22.25
CA THR A 11 -0.72 -1.09 22.65
C THR A 11 -0.99 -2.42 21.94
N VAL A 12 -0.09 -2.83 21.05
CA VAL A 12 -0.19 -4.12 20.37
C VAL A 12 0.29 -5.23 21.30
N THR A 13 -0.63 -6.11 21.72
CA THR A 13 -0.34 -7.21 22.64
C THR A 13 0.50 -8.31 21.97
N LYS A 14 1.05 -9.21 22.80
CA LYS A 14 1.82 -10.35 22.29
C LYS A 14 0.96 -11.25 21.38
N SER A 15 -0.26 -11.57 21.80
CA SER A 15 -1.20 -12.39 21.04
C SER A 15 -1.56 -11.76 19.69
N MET A 16 -1.77 -10.44 19.64
CA MET A 16 -2.01 -9.72 18.40
C MET A 16 -0.81 -9.83 17.45
N LYS A 17 0.42 -9.67 17.97
CA LYS A 17 1.65 -9.81 17.16
C LYS A 17 1.81 -11.22 16.61
N GLU A 18 1.59 -12.23 17.42
CA GLU A 18 1.66 -13.65 17.03
C GLU A 18 0.65 -13.95 15.91
N TYR A 19 -0.59 -13.50 16.05
CA TYR A 19 -1.64 -13.70 15.06
C TYR A 19 -1.32 -13.01 13.72
N ILE A 20 -0.93 -11.73 13.75
CA ILE A 20 -0.50 -11.00 12.55
C ILE A 20 0.64 -11.76 11.86
N THR A 21 1.65 -12.19 12.62
CA THR A 21 2.83 -12.86 12.08
C THR A 21 2.48 -14.18 11.43
N GLU A 22 1.61 -14.98 12.06
CA GLU A 22 1.12 -16.25 11.52
C GLU A 22 0.37 -16.03 10.20
N LYS A 23 -0.59 -15.10 10.21
CA LYS A 23 -1.46 -14.87 9.04
C LYS A 23 -0.70 -14.27 7.86
N LEU A 24 0.12 -13.25 8.08
CA LEU A 24 0.95 -12.65 7.03
C LEU A 24 2.05 -13.59 6.53
N GLY A 25 2.55 -14.51 7.38
CA GLY A 25 3.50 -15.55 6.98
C GLY A 25 2.99 -16.42 5.83
N LYS A 26 1.68 -16.58 5.66
CA LYS A 26 1.08 -17.31 4.53
C LYS A 26 1.37 -16.67 3.18
N LEU A 27 1.68 -15.37 3.16
CA LEU A 27 2.03 -14.64 1.94
C LEU A 27 3.48 -14.89 1.49
N ASP A 28 4.35 -15.48 2.33
CA ASP A 28 5.75 -15.78 2.01
C ASP A 28 5.90 -16.58 0.71
N LYS A 29 4.95 -17.46 0.42
CA LYS A 29 4.91 -18.29 -0.79
C LYS A 29 4.84 -17.51 -2.11
N TYR A 30 4.47 -16.22 -2.04
CA TYR A 30 4.32 -15.37 -3.22
C TYR A 30 5.55 -14.51 -3.52
N PHE A 31 6.54 -14.49 -2.63
CA PHE A 31 7.74 -13.67 -2.77
C PHE A 31 8.97 -14.54 -3.08
N GLU A 32 9.80 -14.08 -4.03
CA GLU A 32 11.04 -14.80 -4.41
C GLU A 32 12.07 -14.85 -3.27
N SER A 33 12.13 -13.78 -2.46
CA SER A 33 13.07 -13.65 -1.34
C SER A 33 12.35 -13.22 -0.07
N PRO A 34 11.55 -14.10 0.56
CA PRO A 34 10.74 -13.72 1.73
C PRO A 34 11.59 -13.17 2.89
N LYS A 35 12.79 -13.73 3.12
CA LYS A 35 13.67 -13.33 4.23
C LYS A 35 14.17 -11.88 4.14
N SER A 36 14.29 -11.33 2.93
CA SER A 36 14.71 -9.95 2.69
C SER A 36 13.54 -8.99 2.49
N THR A 37 12.30 -9.52 2.35
CA THR A 37 11.10 -8.71 2.20
C THR A 37 10.66 -8.16 3.55
N GLU A 38 10.55 -6.83 3.65
CA GLU A 38 9.98 -6.16 4.80
C GLU A 38 8.46 -6.06 4.68
N CYS A 39 7.77 -6.23 5.81
CA CYS A 39 6.34 -6.02 5.92
C CYS A 39 6.08 -5.06 7.08
N LYS A 40 5.47 -3.92 6.80
CA LYS A 40 5.12 -2.91 7.80
C LYS A 40 3.64 -3.03 8.11
N VAL A 41 3.31 -3.18 9.38
CA VAL A 41 1.93 -3.29 9.87
C VAL A 41 1.67 -2.16 10.84
N LEU A 42 0.61 -1.39 10.58
CA LEU A 42 0.12 -0.33 11.44
C LEU A 42 -1.27 -0.69 11.96
N VAL A 43 -1.41 -0.73 13.27
CA VAL A 43 -2.67 -1.00 13.96
C VAL A 43 -3.18 0.30 14.56
N LYS A 44 -4.42 0.68 14.25
CA LYS A 44 -5.10 1.87 14.79
C LYS A 44 -6.43 1.46 15.42
N VAL A 45 -6.87 2.24 16.41
CA VAL A 45 -8.22 2.14 16.97
C VAL A 45 -8.87 3.51 16.89
N LYS A 46 -10.02 3.59 16.22
CA LYS A 46 -10.83 4.81 16.12
C LYS A 46 -12.30 4.45 16.33
N ASN A 47 -12.97 5.10 17.31
CA ASN A 47 -14.41 4.97 17.55
C ASN A 47 -14.88 3.49 17.71
N GLN A 48 -14.15 2.68 18.48
CA GLN A 48 -14.37 1.24 18.71
C GLN A 48 -14.02 0.33 17.51
N ASP A 49 -13.80 0.88 16.32
CA ASP A 49 -13.32 0.09 15.19
C ASP A 49 -11.79 -0.04 15.23
N GLN A 50 -11.34 -1.21 14.88
CA GLN A 50 -9.93 -1.52 14.74
C GLN A 50 -9.55 -1.51 13.26
N SER A 51 -8.57 -0.67 12.90
CA SER A 51 -8.04 -0.59 11.55
C SER A 51 -6.66 -1.22 11.52
N ILE A 52 -6.42 -2.04 10.53
CA ILE A 52 -5.11 -2.60 10.25
C ILE A 52 -4.67 -2.23 8.83
N GLU A 53 -3.51 -1.64 8.73
CA GLU A 53 -2.87 -1.30 7.46
C GLU A 53 -1.60 -2.13 7.31
N VAL A 54 -1.46 -2.80 6.18
CA VAL A 54 -0.29 -3.62 5.84
C VAL A 54 0.34 -3.10 4.57
N THR A 55 1.64 -2.81 4.62
CA THR A 55 2.44 -2.39 3.47
C THR A 55 3.63 -3.31 3.31
N VAL A 56 3.76 -3.89 2.11
CA VAL A 56 4.87 -4.78 1.74
C VAL A 56 5.60 -4.16 0.55
N PRO A 57 6.65 -3.35 0.79
CA PRO A 57 7.50 -2.86 -0.28
C PRO A 57 8.39 -3.99 -0.81
N THR A 58 8.35 -4.22 -2.10
CA THR A 58 9.27 -5.13 -2.80
C THR A 58 10.16 -4.33 -3.75
N SER A 59 11.18 -4.96 -4.31
CA SER A 59 12.05 -4.31 -5.31
C SER A 59 11.29 -3.91 -6.58
N LYS A 60 10.15 -4.54 -6.85
CA LYS A 60 9.41 -4.41 -8.11
C LYS A 60 8.13 -3.60 -7.95
N PHE A 61 7.43 -3.72 -6.82
CA PHE A 61 6.14 -3.10 -6.56
C PHE A 61 5.90 -2.97 -5.05
N THR A 62 4.92 -2.19 -4.67
CA THR A 62 4.46 -2.08 -3.28
C THR A 62 3.04 -2.60 -3.17
N LEU A 63 2.83 -3.59 -2.30
CA LEU A 63 1.49 -4.03 -1.93
C LEU A 63 1.02 -3.24 -0.72
N ARG A 64 -0.23 -2.78 -0.75
CA ARG A 64 -0.85 -2.10 0.39
C ARG A 64 -2.32 -2.49 0.50
N ALA A 65 -2.74 -2.80 1.72
CA ALA A 65 -4.14 -3.01 2.04
C ALA A 65 -4.45 -2.44 3.42
N GLU A 66 -5.63 -1.85 3.56
CA GLU A 66 -6.18 -1.36 4.83
C GLU A 66 -7.60 -1.91 4.98
N GLU A 67 -7.92 -2.39 6.17
CA GLU A 67 -9.26 -2.84 6.53
C GLU A 67 -9.64 -2.39 7.94
N ARG A 68 -10.94 -2.21 8.14
CA ARG A 68 -11.53 -1.84 9.43
C ARG A 68 -12.58 -2.86 9.82
N HIS A 69 -12.55 -3.24 11.10
CA HIS A 69 -13.56 -4.13 11.67
C HIS A 69 -13.66 -3.89 13.18
N SER A 70 -14.82 -4.15 13.77
CA SER A 70 -15.01 -4.10 15.23
C SER A 70 -14.19 -5.16 15.96
N ASP A 71 -13.92 -6.29 15.31
CA ASP A 71 -13.03 -7.35 15.79
C ASP A 71 -11.66 -7.25 15.10
N PHE A 72 -10.59 -7.21 15.91
CA PHE A 72 -9.22 -7.11 15.43
C PHE A 72 -8.79 -8.29 14.55
N TYR A 73 -9.13 -9.51 14.99
CA TYR A 73 -8.71 -10.72 14.30
C TYR A 73 -9.38 -10.85 12.94
N ALA A 74 -10.65 -10.44 12.85
CA ALA A 74 -11.37 -10.36 11.59
C ALA A 74 -10.75 -9.30 10.66
N ALA A 75 -10.34 -8.13 11.18
CA ALA A 75 -9.64 -7.12 10.39
C ALA A 75 -8.33 -7.64 9.80
N VAL A 76 -7.57 -8.43 10.59
CA VAL A 76 -6.32 -9.08 10.10
C VAL A 76 -6.62 -10.05 8.98
N ASP A 77 -7.62 -10.91 9.12
CA ASP A 77 -7.98 -11.89 8.10
C ASP A 77 -8.41 -11.21 6.79
N LEU A 78 -9.25 -10.19 6.87
CA LEU A 78 -9.71 -9.41 5.71
C LEU A 78 -8.53 -8.73 4.97
N VAL A 79 -7.58 -8.15 5.69
CA VAL A 79 -6.38 -7.54 5.07
C VAL A 79 -5.54 -8.59 4.35
N VAL A 80 -5.34 -9.76 4.96
CA VAL A 80 -4.56 -10.85 4.34
C VAL A 80 -5.24 -11.35 3.08
N ASP A 81 -6.56 -11.57 3.11
CA ASP A 81 -7.34 -12.01 1.95
C ASP A 81 -7.29 -10.97 0.82
N LYS A 82 -7.36 -9.69 1.15
CA LYS A 82 -7.25 -8.59 0.18
C LYS A 82 -5.87 -8.57 -0.49
N LEU A 83 -4.79 -8.71 0.29
CA LEU A 83 -3.42 -8.79 -0.25
C LEU A 83 -3.24 -10.02 -1.13
N GLU A 84 -3.74 -11.19 -0.71
CA GLU A 84 -3.67 -12.41 -1.51
C GLU A 84 -4.46 -12.26 -2.82
N GLY A 85 -5.64 -11.64 -2.79
CA GLY A 85 -6.43 -11.30 -3.97
C GLY A 85 -5.69 -10.39 -4.94
N GLN A 86 -5.05 -9.33 -4.44
CA GLN A 86 -4.22 -8.41 -5.26
C GLN A 86 -3.07 -9.15 -5.95
N ILE A 87 -2.35 -10.01 -5.21
CA ILE A 87 -1.24 -10.81 -5.76
C ILE A 87 -1.75 -11.76 -6.84
N ARG A 88 -2.84 -12.48 -6.60
CA ARG A 88 -3.41 -13.43 -7.57
C ARG A 88 -3.89 -12.73 -8.83
N LYS A 89 -4.64 -11.63 -8.70
CA LYS A 89 -5.15 -10.83 -9.83
C LYS A 89 -4.02 -10.33 -10.74
N ASN A 90 -2.92 -9.93 -10.13
CA ASN A 90 -1.80 -9.31 -10.85
C ASN A 90 -0.63 -10.27 -11.14
N LYS A 91 -0.76 -11.57 -10.80
CA LYS A 91 0.33 -12.55 -10.92
C LYS A 91 1.01 -12.57 -12.30
N ASN A 92 0.23 -12.50 -13.38
CA ASN A 92 0.76 -12.53 -14.75
C ASN A 92 1.47 -11.22 -15.12
N ARG A 93 0.97 -10.08 -14.62
CA ARG A 93 1.57 -8.75 -14.81
C ARG A 93 2.86 -8.63 -14.00
N LEU A 94 2.84 -9.08 -12.74
CA LEU A 94 4.01 -9.10 -11.86
C LEU A 94 5.14 -10.00 -12.36
N GLY A 95 4.82 -11.07 -13.09
CA GLY A 95 5.82 -12.01 -13.63
C GLY A 95 6.43 -11.60 -14.98
N LYS A 96 5.69 -10.90 -15.84
CA LYS A 96 6.14 -10.61 -17.21
C LYS A 96 6.90 -9.29 -17.37
N LYS A 97 6.48 -8.22 -16.68
CA LYS A 97 7.02 -6.86 -16.90
C LYS A 97 8.26 -6.50 -16.06
N TYR A 98 8.56 -7.22 -15.00
CA TYR A 98 9.54 -6.79 -14.00
C TYR A 98 10.86 -7.58 -14.02
N ARG A 99 11.27 -8.14 -15.16
CA ARG A 99 12.57 -8.86 -15.23
C ARG A 99 13.79 -7.94 -15.14
N ASP A 100 13.67 -6.63 -15.45
CA ASP A 100 14.81 -5.77 -15.73
C ASP A 100 14.81 -4.38 -15.03
N ILE A 101 14.15 -4.17 -13.88
CA ILE A 101 14.15 -2.86 -13.20
C ILE A 101 15.10 -2.82 -11.98
N PRO A 102 15.96 -1.78 -11.84
CA PRO A 102 16.86 -1.61 -10.70
C PRO A 102 16.12 -1.45 -9.36
N LYS A 103 16.75 -1.93 -8.29
CA LYS A 103 16.24 -1.79 -6.92
C LYS A 103 16.19 -0.31 -6.52
N PHE A 104 15.01 0.15 -6.13
CA PHE A 104 14.81 1.47 -5.52
C PHE A 104 14.11 1.33 -4.17
N GLU A 105 14.67 1.94 -3.14
CA GLU A 105 14.10 1.94 -1.79
C GLU A 105 13.19 3.16 -1.62
N MET A 106 11.89 2.94 -1.40
CA MET A 106 10.98 4.00 -0.96
C MET A 106 10.86 3.98 0.55
N SER A 107 11.33 5.01 1.21
CA SER A 107 11.06 5.25 2.62
C SER A 107 9.74 6.01 2.76
N PHE A 108 8.78 5.42 3.47
CA PHE A 108 7.58 6.11 3.91
C PHE A 108 7.71 6.43 5.39
N ASP A 109 7.82 7.69 5.74
CA ASP A 109 7.69 8.15 7.11
C ASP A 109 6.19 8.32 7.42
N PHE A 110 5.73 7.57 8.42
CA PHE A 110 4.38 7.72 8.94
C PHE A 110 4.38 8.79 10.04
N GLU A 111 3.87 9.97 9.71
CA GLU A 111 3.49 10.95 10.72
C GLU A 111 2.03 10.71 11.14
N VAL A 112 1.79 10.78 12.45
CA VAL A 112 0.48 10.59 13.09
C VAL A 112 -0.32 11.89 12.95
N PRO A 113 -1.58 11.89 12.49
CA PRO A 113 -2.40 13.10 12.49
C PRO A 113 -2.93 13.42 13.90
N GLU A 114 -2.82 14.68 14.32
CA GLU A 114 -3.47 15.24 15.50
C GLU A 114 -4.97 15.51 15.27
N GLU A 115 -5.71 15.64 16.36
CA GLU A 115 -7.17 15.60 16.50
C GLU A 115 -7.98 16.61 15.65
N GLU A 116 -9.23 16.18 15.29
CA GLU A 116 -10.20 16.97 14.51
C GLU A 116 -10.88 18.06 15.34
N GLU A 117 -10.67 19.32 14.96
CA GLU A 117 -11.63 20.42 15.15
C GLU A 117 -12.32 20.71 13.82
N GLU A 118 -13.63 21.01 13.80
CA GLU A 118 -14.39 21.35 12.60
C GLU A 118 -13.77 22.54 11.88
N GLU A 119 -13.26 22.36 10.65
CA GLU A 119 -12.47 23.40 10.02
C GLU A 119 -12.66 23.59 8.52
N VAL A 120 -12.52 24.86 8.12
CA VAL A 120 -12.20 25.35 6.78
C VAL A 120 -11.18 24.43 6.09
N PRO A 121 -11.31 24.08 4.80
CA PRO A 121 -10.39 23.18 4.13
C PRO A 121 -8.96 23.72 4.18
N LYS A 122 -8.13 23.09 5.02
CA LYS A 122 -6.71 23.40 5.20
C LYS A 122 -5.85 22.30 4.57
N ILE A 123 -4.68 22.67 4.08
CA ILE A 123 -3.66 21.70 3.69
C ILE A 123 -3.02 21.18 4.98
N ILE A 124 -3.47 20.01 5.44
CA ILE A 124 -2.96 19.35 6.65
C ILE A 124 -1.70 18.53 6.43
N LYS A 125 -1.37 18.18 5.19
CA LYS A 125 -0.18 17.36 4.89
C LYS A 125 0.45 17.77 3.57
N ARG A 126 1.77 17.92 3.58
CA ARG A 126 2.59 18.05 2.37
C ARG A 126 3.47 16.81 2.27
N LYS A 127 3.60 16.25 1.07
CA LYS A 127 4.52 15.14 0.78
C LYS A 127 5.37 15.52 -0.41
N GLU A 128 6.65 15.26 -0.30
CA GLU A 128 7.59 15.25 -1.42
C GLU A 128 7.79 13.79 -1.83
N MET A 129 7.80 13.53 -3.12
CA MET A 129 7.99 12.18 -3.63
C MET A 129 8.87 12.23 -4.87
N GLU A 130 9.75 11.28 -5.00
CA GLU A 130 10.49 11.06 -6.24
C GLU A 130 9.57 10.34 -7.23
N MET A 131 9.40 10.95 -8.40
CA MET A 131 8.58 10.36 -9.45
C MET A 131 9.42 9.35 -10.24
N LYS A 132 8.92 8.11 -10.29
CA LYS A 132 9.54 7.08 -11.13
C LYS A 132 9.10 7.23 -12.57
N PRO A 133 10.04 7.14 -13.54
CA PRO A 133 9.67 7.00 -14.93
C PRO A 133 9.03 5.62 -15.16
N MET A 134 7.85 5.59 -15.79
CA MET A 134 7.13 4.38 -16.12
C MET A 134 6.11 4.61 -17.23
N ASP A 135 5.66 3.56 -17.88
CA ASP A 135 4.58 3.61 -18.85
C ASP A 135 3.19 3.61 -18.17
N GLU A 136 2.14 3.86 -18.96
CA GLU A 136 0.76 3.93 -18.46
C GLU A 136 0.26 2.60 -17.90
N GLU A 137 0.71 1.46 -18.47
CA GLU A 137 0.30 0.14 -17.96
C GLU A 137 0.95 -0.18 -16.62
N GLU A 138 2.19 0.26 -16.40
CA GLU A 138 2.86 0.14 -15.10
C GLU A 138 2.17 1.03 -14.05
N ALA A 139 1.81 2.26 -14.44
CA ALA A 139 1.08 3.17 -13.55
C ALA A 139 -0.30 2.61 -13.16
N LEU A 140 -1.04 2.00 -14.10
CA LEU A 140 -2.30 1.31 -13.83
C LEU A 140 -2.12 0.10 -12.89
N LEU A 141 -1.02 -0.62 -13.00
CA LEU A 141 -0.71 -1.70 -12.09
C LEU A 141 -0.39 -1.15 -10.69
N GLN A 142 0.41 -0.09 -10.59
CA GLN A 142 0.81 0.51 -9.32
C GLN A 142 -0.38 1.09 -8.55
N ILE A 143 -1.27 1.85 -9.20
CA ILE A 143 -2.45 2.42 -8.53
C ILE A 143 -3.38 1.33 -7.97
N ASP A 144 -3.54 0.22 -8.69
CA ASP A 144 -4.36 -0.91 -8.24
C ASP A 144 -3.71 -1.66 -7.06
N LEU A 145 -2.39 -1.88 -7.11
CA LEU A 145 -1.64 -2.54 -6.04
C LEU A 145 -1.54 -1.71 -4.75
N LEU A 146 -1.41 -0.38 -4.89
CA LEU A 146 -1.38 0.55 -3.77
C LEU A 146 -2.78 0.83 -3.22
N ASN A 147 -3.82 0.49 -3.97
CA ASN A 147 -5.22 0.81 -3.66
C ASN A 147 -5.41 2.33 -3.44
N HIS A 148 -4.82 3.12 -4.31
CA HIS A 148 -4.95 4.57 -4.28
C HIS A 148 -6.03 5.04 -5.25
N ASP A 149 -6.59 6.23 -4.99
CA ASP A 149 -7.56 6.88 -5.88
C ASP A 149 -6.86 7.71 -6.96
N PHE A 150 -5.60 8.08 -6.76
CA PHE A 150 -4.76 8.75 -7.76
C PHE A 150 -3.29 8.33 -7.62
N PHE A 151 -2.54 8.49 -8.71
CA PHE A 151 -1.12 8.17 -8.79
C PHE A 151 -0.40 9.16 -9.70
N VAL A 152 0.73 9.70 -9.25
CA VAL A 152 1.54 10.66 -10.01
C VAL A 152 2.84 9.97 -10.44
N PHE A 153 3.19 10.10 -11.73
CA PHE A 153 4.38 9.46 -12.28
C PHE A 153 4.97 10.28 -13.44
N LYS A 154 6.23 10.00 -13.79
CA LYS A 154 6.83 10.51 -15.03
C LYS A 154 6.47 9.52 -16.15
N ASN A 155 5.59 9.96 -17.06
CA ASN A 155 5.20 9.16 -18.22
C ASN A 155 6.34 9.16 -19.26
N ILE A 156 6.86 7.97 -19.58
CA ILE A 156 7.97 7.82 -20.53
C ILE A 156 7.52 7.94 -21.98
N ASP A 157 6.24 7.64 -22.27
CA ASP A 157 5.70 7.70 -23.63
C ASP A 157 5.40 9.14 -24.05
N GLU A 158 4.95 9.98 -23.11
CA GLU A 158 4.60 11.40 -23.32
C GLU A 158 5.71 12.37 -22.85
N ASP A 159 6.78 11.88 -22.21
CA ASP A 159 7.87 12.64 -21.59
C ASP A 159 7.40 13.79 -20.68
N CYS A 160 6.30 13.60 -19.98
CA CYS A 160 5.69 14.57 -19.08
C CYS A 160 5.32 13.96 -17.73
N VAL A 161 4.95 14.81 -16.78
CA VAL A 161 4.34 14.37 -15.53
C VAL A 161 2.89 14.03 -15.77
N SER A 162 2.45 12.84 -15.37
CA SER A 162 1.06 12.41 -15.53
C SER A 162 0.43 12.05 -14.17
N VAL A 163 -0.86 12.36 -14.06
CA VAL A 163 -1.69 12.00 -12.92
C VAL A 163 -2.74 10.99 -13.38
N LEU A 164 -2.62 9.76 -12.92
CA LEU A 164 -3.61 8.72 -13.10
C LEU A 164 -4.61 8.78 -11.94
N TYR A 165 -5.92 8.77 -12.22
CA TYR A 165 -6.95 8.83 -11.19
C TYR A 165 -8.10 7.88 -11.47
N LYS A 166 -8.70 7.35 -10.39
CA LYS A 166 -9.84 6.45 -10.46
C LYS A 166 -11.14 7.26 -10.56
N ARG A 167 -11.94 6.97 -11.59
CA ARG A 167 -13.25 7.59 -11.82
C ARG A 167 -14.33 6.89 -11.00
N LYS A 168 -15.45 7.58 -10.77
CA LYS A 168 -16.62 7.04 -10.08
C LYS A 168 -17.24 5.81 -10.76
N ASP A 169 -17.05 5.67 -12.06
CA ASP A 169 -17.50 4.51 -12.87
C ASP A 169 -16.53 3.30 -12.79
N GLY A 170 -15.51 3.38 -11.93
CA GLY A 170 -14.51 2.33 -11.75
C GLY A 170 -13.42 2.27 -12.81
N LYS A 171 -13.48 3.13 -13.84
CA LYS A 171 -12.44 3.29 -14.87
C LYS A 171 -11.37 4.26 -14.38
N PHE A 172 -10.29 4.35 -15.13
CA PHE A 172 -9.21 5.29 -14.86
C PHE A 172 -9.22 6.43 -15.88
N GLY A 173 -8.79 7.61 -15.45
CA GLY A 173 -8.48 8.75 -16.30
C GLY A 173 -7.04 9.17 -16.09
N ILE A 174 -6.43 9.79 -17.12
CA ILE A 174 -5.08 10.33 -17.06
C ILE A 174 -5.11 11.83 -17.37
N ILE A 175 -4.27 12.59 -16.67
CA ILE A 175 -4.05 14.02 -16.90
C ILE A 175 -2.55 14.19 -17.12
N ASN A 176 -2.18 14.65 -18.32
CA ASN A 176 -0.80 14.97 -18.65
C ASN A 176 -0.53 16.45 -18.33
N VAL A 177 0.53 16.70 -17.56
CA VAL A 177 0.96 18.05 -17.18
C VAL A 177 2.11 18.44 -18.11
N LYS A 178 1.84 19.39 -19.00
CA LYS A 178 2.81 19.90 -19.99
C LYS A 178 3.38 21.25 -19.56
#